data_e5b662a0cebd836aede26d750964a71b
#
_entry.id   e5b662a0cebd836aede26d750964a71b
#
_cell.length_a   1.000
_cell.length_b   1.000
_cell.length_c   1.000
_cell.angle_alpha   90.00
_cell.angle_beta   90.00
_cell.angle_gamma   90.00
#
_symmetry.space_group_name_H-M   'P 1'
#
loop_
_entity.id
_entity.type
_entity.pdbx_description
1 polymer ?
#
loop_
_entity_poly.entity_id
_entity_poly.type
_entity_poly.pdbx_seq_one_letter_code
_entity_poly.pdbx_strand_id
1 'polypeptide(L)'
;SVDLKRSMIFVVIAMLPAILFGIFNIGYQEDPTRSILDNFISGLIVVGPIIVISYSVGGLCEVIFAIIRKHEVNEGFLVTGMLIPLVMPPTIPLWMVAVATAFGVIIGKEIFGGTGFNIFNPALVARAFVFFAYPAQISGDLVWKVSKIDGLSTATPLLTASSKQGTEALDLLNGVYSWSDMFFGFIPGSIGETSTLACIIGGVFLL
;
A
#
# COMPACT_ATOMS: atom_id res chain seq x y z
N SER A 1 19.21 -25.13 -5.63
CA SER A 1 18.97 -24.25 -4.48
C SER A 1 18.31 -22.99 -4.99
N VAL A 2 17.16 -22.65 -4.44
CA VAL A 2 16.51 -21.37 -4.76
C VAL A 2 17.37 -20.27 -4.12
N ASP A 3 17.94 -19.41 -4.96
CA ASP A 3 18.73 -18.28 -4.49
C ASP A 3 17.79 -17.25 -3.84
N LEU A 4 18.16 -16.69 -2.68
CA LEU A 4 17.37 -15.68 -1.97
C LEU A 4 16.99 -14.50 -2.90
N LYS A 5 17.92 -14.08 -3.75
CA LYS A 5 17.72 -13.05 -4.78
C LYS A 5 16.53 -13.37 -5.69
N ARG A 6 16.48 -14.57 -6.23
CA ARG A 6 15.38 -15.03 -7.08
C ARG A 6 14.05 -15.03 -6.34
N SER A 7 14.04 -15.54 -5.10
CA SER A 7 12.82 -15.56 -4.28
C SER A 7 12.27 -14.15 -4.05
N MET A 8 13.12 -13.18 -3.72
CA MET A 8 12.68 -11.79 -3.50
C MET A 8 12.16 -11.13 -4.78
N ILE A 9 12.76 -11.40 -5.93
CA ILE A 9 12.28 -10.89 -7.23
C ILE A 9 10.90 -11.48 -7.57
N PHE A 10 10.67 -12.77 -7.33
CA PHE A 10 9.35 -13.37 -7.55
C PHE A 10 8.26 -12.72 -6.67
N VAL A 11 8.57 -12.39 -5.43
CA VAL A 11 7.63 -11.66 -4.56
C VAL A 11 7.31 -10.28 -5.13
N VAL A 12 8.31 -9.55 -5.64
CA VAL A 12 8.08 -8.24 -6.28
C VAL A 12 7.20 -8.40 -7.53
N ILE A 13 7.46 -9.41 -8.37
CA ILE A 13 6.63 -9.70 -9.56
C ILE A 13 5.19 -10.05 -9.14
N ALA A 14 5.01 -10.82 -8.07
CA ALA A 14 3.69 -11.17 -7.55
C ALA A 14 2.88 -9.95 -7.07
N MET A 15 3.55 -8.88 -6.65
CA MET A 15 2.89 -7.62 -6.25
C MET A 15 2.51 -6.72 -7.44
N LEU A 16 3.07 -6.96 -8.65
CA LEU A 16 2.80 -6.11 -9.83
C LEU A 16 1.30 -6.01 -10.19
N PRO A 17 0.50 -7.09 -10.20
CA PRO A 17 -0.93 -6.96 -10.49
C PRO A 17 -1.63 -6.01 -9.52
N ALA A 18 -1.33 -6.10 -8.23
CA ALA A 18 -1.94 -5.27 -7.20
C ALA A 18 -1.55 -3.79 -7.35
N ILE A 19 -0.27 -3.48 -7.63
CA ILE A 19 0.16 -2.09 -7.79
C ILE A 19 -0.34 -1.48 -9.10
N LEU A 20 -0.34 -2.22 -10.21
CA LEU A 20 -0.83 -1.73 -11.49
C LEU A 20 -2.33 -1.44 -11.43
N PHE A 21 -3.11 -2.34 -10.82
CA PHE A 21 -4.52 -2.10 -10.60
C PHE A 21 -4.74 -0.94 -9.62
N GLY A 22 -3.97 -0.84 -8.54
CA GLY A 22 -4.07 0.23 -7.56
C GLY A 22 -3.81 1.61 -8.17
N ILE A 23 -2.80 1.74 -9.03
CA ILE A 23 -2.51 2.97 -9.79
C ILE A 23 -3.73 3.33 -10.65
N PHE A 24 -4.26 2.38 -11.41
CA PHE A 24 -5.46 2.60 -12.23
C PHE A 24 -6.66 3.01 -11.38
N ASN A 25 -6.93 2.28 -10.29
CA ASN A 25 -8.09 2.50 -9.43
C ASN A 25 -8.09 3.89 -8.78
N ILE A 26 -6.93 4.42 -8.39
CA ILE A 26 -6.82 5.77 -7.83
C ILE A 26 -7.30 6.84 -8.83
N GLY A 27 -6.89 6.75 -10.09
CA GLY A 27 -7.39 7.64 -11.14
C GLY A 27 -8.88 7.42 -11.44
N TYR A 28 -9.33 6.16 -11.48
CA TYR A 28 -10.73 5.80 -11.68
C TYR A 28 -11.64 6.36 -10.58
N GLN A 29 -11.21 6.32 -9.33
CA GLN A 29 -11.95 6.90 -8.21
C GLN A 29 -12.01 8.44 -8.26
N GLU A 30 -11.05 9.08 -8.94
CA GLU A 30 -11.08 10.53 -9.16
C GLU A 30 -12.14 10.90 -10.19
N ASP A 31 -12.13 10.24 -11.35
CA ASP A 31 -13.10 10.47 -12.43
C ASP A 31 -13.29 9.20 -13.29
N PRO A 32 -14.37 8.44 -13.06
CA PRO A 32 -14.66 7.21 -13.79
C PRO A 32 -14.95 7.42 -15.28
N THR A 33 -15.21 8.66 -15.72
CA THR A 33 -15.56 8.97 -17.12
C THR A 33 -14.34 9.12 -18.03
N ARG A 34 -13.13 9.25 -17.44
CA ARG A 34 -11.87 9.37 -18.19
C ARG A 34 -11.49 8.05 -18.87
N SER A 35 -10.62 8.14 -19.88
CA SER A 35 -10.06 6.95 -20.52
C SER A 35 -9.22 6.11 -19.53
N ILE A 36 -9.06 4.83 -19.84
CA ILE A 36 -8.22 3.91 -19.02
C ILE A 36 -6.80 4.47 -18.88
N LEU A 37 -6.24 5.02 -19.97
CA LEU A 37 -4.89 5.57 -19.98
C LEU A 37 -4.77 6.83 -19.11
N ASP A 38 -5.75 7.73 -19.19
CA ASP A 38 -5.76 8.95 -18.38
C ASP A 38 -5.88 8.64 -16.90
N ASN A 39 -6.75 7.68 -16.53
CA ASN A 39 -6.86 7.20 -15.15
C ASN A 39 -5.56 6.59 -14.64
N PHE A 40 -4.89 5.80 -15.48
CA PHE A 40 -3.60 5.21 -15.11
C PHE A 40 -2.53 6.29 -14.91
N ILE A 41 -2.46 7.29 -15.79
CA ILE A 41 -1.50 8.40 -15.68
C ILE A 41 -1.80 9.24 -14.42
N SER A 42 -3.07 9.60 -14.17
CA SER A 42 -3.47 10.32 -12.96
C SER A 42 -3.05 9.58 -11.69
N GLY A 43 -3.34 8.28 -11.61
CA GLY A 43 -2.92 7.46 -10.47
C GLY A 43 -1.41 7.34 -10.35
N LEU A 44 -0.67 7.25 -11.46
CA LEU A 44 0.79 7.18 -11.44
C LEU A 44 1.43 8.47 -10.90
N ILE A 45 0.85 9.63 -11.20
CA ILE A 45 1.31 10.92 -10.67
C ILE A 45 1.18 10.95 -9.13
N VAL A 46 0.17 10.29 -8.58
CA VAL A 46 -0.05 10.20 -7.12
C VAL A 46 0.85 9.14 -6.49
N VAL A 47 0.86 7.93 -7.04
CA VAL A 47 1.56 6.77 -6.45
C VAL A 47 3.07 6.82 -6.71
N GLY A 48 3.48 7.33 -7.86
CA GLY A 48 4.90 7.38 -8.26
C GLY A 48 5.81 8.04 -7.22
N PRO A 49 5.51 9.26 -6.74
CA PRO A 49 6.30 9.90 -5.69
C PRO A 49 6.35 9.10 -4.38
N ILE A 50 5.26 8.43 -3.99
CA ILE A 50 5.21 7.59 -2.79
C ILE A 50 6.19 6.41 -2.93
N ILE A 51 6.20 5.74 -4.08
CA ILE A 51 7.13 4.65 -4.38
C ILE A 51 8.58 5.16 -4.36
N VAL A 52 8.86 6.27 -5.05
CA VAL A 52 10.22 6.85 -5.13
C VAL A 52 10.74 7.17 -3.73
N ILE A 53 9.93 7.79 -2.88
CA ILE A 53 10.34 8.13 -1.51
C ILE A 53 10.55 6.87 -0.66
N SER A 54 9.66 5.88 -0.76
CA SER A 54 9.82 4.63 -0.03
C SER A 54 11.13 3.93 -0.40
N TYR A 55 11.45 3.82 -1.69
CA TYR A 55 12.71 3.22 -2.13
C TYR A 55 13.93 4.07 -1.78
N SER A 56 13.85 5.39 -1.91
CA SER A 56 14.98 6.28 -1.62
C SER A 56 15.33 6.29 -0.12
N VAL A 57 14.32 6.48 0.73
CA VAL A 57 14.53 6.54 2.18
C VAL A 57 14.86 5.16 2.75
N GLY A 58 14.13 4.13 2.33
CA GLY A 58 14.39 2.76 2.75
C GLY A 58 15.78 2.29 2.33
N GLY A 59 16.16 2.55 1.06
CA GLY A 59 17.49 2.23 0.55
C GLY A 59 18.60 2.97 1.28
N LEU A 60 18.40 4.25 1.59
CA LEU A 60 19.35 5.01 2.39
C LEU A 60 19.56 4.40 3.78
N CYS A 61 18.48 4.03 4.46
CA CYS A 61 18.56 3.35 5.76
C CYS A 61 19.33 2.01 5.65
N GLU A 62 19.00 1.18 4.66
CA GLU A 62 19.69 -0.10 4.43
C GLU A 62 21.19 0.09 4.16
N VAL A 63 21.55 1.05 3.30
CA VAL A 63 22.96 1.35 3.00
C VAL A 63 23.72 1.80 4.24
N ILE A 64 23.13 2.68 5.07
CA ILE A 64 23.74 3.14 6.31
C ILE A 64 24.05 1.95 7.23
N PHE A 65 23.07 1.05 7.45
CA PHE A 65 23.26 -0.12 8.31
C PHE A 65 24.22 -1.15 7.69
N ALA A 66 24.21 -1.32 6.35
CA ALA A 66 25.15 -2.20 5.66
C ALA A 66 26.59 -1.71 5.84
N ILE A 67 26.86 -0.40 5.76
CA ILE A 67 28.18 0.18 6.00
C ILE A 67 28.61 -0.03 7.46
N ILE A 68 27.72 0.25 8.43
CA ILE A 68 28.04 0.11 9.86
C ILE A 68 28.37 -1.35 10.21
N ARG A 69 27.62 -2.30 9.65
CA ARG A 69 27.77 -3.74 9.94
C ARG A 69 28.73 -4.46 9.01
N LYS A 70 29.24 -3.79 7.99
CA LYS A 70 30.18 -4.32 6.98
C LYS A 70 29.63 -5.55 6.24
N HIS A 71 28.35 -5.51 5.84
CA HIS A 71 27.71 -6.51 5.00
C HIS A 71 27.13 -5.88 3.73
N GLU A 72 26.79 -6.70 2.73
CA GLU A 72 26.16 -6.25 1.53
C GLU A 72 24.68 -5.89 1.77
N VAL A 73 24.14 -4.93 0.96
CA VAL A 73 22.70 -4.62 0.97
C VAL A 73 21.93 -5.82 0.44
N ASN A 74 20.91 -6.24 1.15
CA ASN A 74 20.15 -7.44 0.82
C ASN A 74 18.96 -7.10 -0.08
N GLU A 75 18.66 -7.95 -1.07
CA GLU A 75 17.53 -7.79 -1.99
C GLU A 75 16.14 -7.80 -1.32
N GLY A 76 16.03 -8.24 -0.10
CA GLY A 76 14.81 -8.11 0.73
C GLY A 76 14.32 -6.66 0.88
N PHE A 77 15.19 -5.68 0.64
CA PHE A 77 14.85 -4.28 0.53
C PHE A 77 13.87 -3.99 -0.61
N LEU A 78 14.00 -4.65 -1.76
CA LEU A 78 13.09 -4.45 -2.89
C LEU A 78 11.64 -4.77 -2.53
N VAL A 79 11.44 -5.84 -1.76
CA VAL A 79 10.11 -6.24 -1.25
C VAL A 79 9.59 -5.20 -0.24
N THR A 80 10.40 -4.80 0.72
CA THR A 80 10.02 -3.81 1.74
C THR A 80 9.66 -2.47 1.09
N GLY A 81 10.49 -2.00 0.17
CA GLY A 81 10.29 -0.73 -0.54
C GLY A 81 9.03 -0.69 -1.38
N MET A 82 8.58 -1.86 -1.91
CA MET A 82 7.33 -1.98 -2.65
C MET A 82 6.11 -2.13 -1.73
N LEU A 83 6.22 -2.90 -0.66
CA LEU A 83 5.10 -3.16 0.26
C LEU A 83 4.65 -1.89 1.00
N ILE A 84 5.59 -1.02 1.41
CA ILE A 84 5.24 0.20 2.15
C ILE A 84 4.24 1.08 1.39
N PRO A 85 4.48 1.46 0.11
CA PRO A 85 3.48 2.19 -0.67
C PRO A 85 2.13 1.48 -0.78
N LEU A 86 2.13 0.16 -0.99
CA LEU A 86 0.91 -0.61 -1.20
C LEU A 86 -0.06 -0.57 -0.02
N VAL A 87 0.46 -0.46 1.20
CA VAL A 87 -0.36 -0.39 2.42
C VAL A 87 -0.71 1.03 2.86
N MET A 88 -0.26 2.06 2.12
CA MET A 88 -0.54 3.46 2.44
C MET A 88 -1.77 3.99 1.69
N PRO A 89 -2.48 5.00 2.25
CA PRO A 89 -3.51 5.72 1.51
C PRO A 89 -2.91 6.62 0.43
N PRO A 90 -3.65 6.87 -0.67
CA PRO A 90 -3.14 7.70 -1.77
C PRO A 90 -2.92 9.17 -1.41
N THR A 91 -3.62 9.67 -0.39
CA THR A 91 -3.53 11.08 0.04
C THR A 91 -2.45 11.35 1.08
N ILE A 92 -1.66 10.33 1.46
CA ILE A 92 -0.65 10.49 2.51
C ILE A 92 0.40 11.55 2.12
N PRO A 93 0.75 12.50 3.01
CA PRO A 93 1.83 13.44 2.76
C PRO A 93 3.17 12.73 2.56
N LEU A 94 3.95 13.16 1.56
CA LEU A 94 5.20 12.50 1.18
C LEU A 94 6.24 12.46 2.31
N TRP A 95 6.28 13.48 3.16
CA TRP A 95 7.15 13.48 4.33
C TRP A 95 6.78 12.41 5.37
N MET A 96 5.48 12.11 5.51
CA MET A 96 5.04 11.01 6.39
C MET A 96 5.46 9.65 5.83
N VAL A 97 5.41 9.47 4.51
CA VAL A 97 5.94 8.27 3.86
C VAL A 97 7.43 8.10 4.19
N ALA A 98 8.20 9.19 4.09
CA ALA A 98 9.63 9.17 4.41
C ALA A 98 9.90 8.75 5.87
N VAL A 99 9.22 9.38 6.83
CA VAL A 99 9.38 9.07 8.26
C VAL A 99 8.89 7.66 8.58
N ALA A 100 7.74 7.26 8.03
CA ALA A 100 7.19 5.91 8.21
C ALA A 100 8.12 4.83 7.65
N THR A 101 8.68 5.06 6.46
CA THR A 101 9.65 4.15 5.84
C THR A 101 10.91 4.02 6.68
N ALA A 102 11.48 5.14 7.12
CA ALA A 102 12.65 5.12 8.00
C ALA A 102 12.36 4.35 9.30
N PHE A 103 11.24 4.64 9.95
CA PHE A 103 10.82 3.94 11.17
C PHE A 103 10.62 2.44 10.92
N GLY A 104 9.87 2.07 9.87
CA GLY A 104 9.59 0.67 9.54
C GLY A 104 10.85 -0.13 9.21
N VAL A 105 11.78 0.45 8.44
CA VAL A 105 13.04 -0.21 8.09
C VAL A 105 13.96 -0.29 9.31
N ILE A 106 14.17 0.79 10.03
CA ILE A 106 15.09 0.81 11.17
C ILE A 106 14.57 -0.06 12.32
N ILE A 107 13.36 0.23 12.80
CA ILE A 107 12.78 -0.42 13.98
C ILE A 107 12.20 -1.79 13.65
N GLY A 108 11.61 -1.96 12.46
CA GLY A 108 10.99 -3.24 12.07
C GLY A 108 11.96 -4.28 11.52
N LYS A 109 13.15 -3.86 11.05
CA LYS A 109 14.08 -4.75 10.34
C LYS A 109 15.52 -4.62 10.82
N GLU A 110 16.12 -3.43 10.71
CA GLU A 110 17.56 -3.27 10.91
C GLU A 110 18.02 -3.50 12.36
N ILE A 111 17.25 -3.09 13.36
CA ILE A 111 17.57 -3.34 14.77
C ILE A 111 17.77 -4.83 15.07
N PHE A 112 17.01 -5.69 14.40
CA PHE A 112 17.05 -7.14 14.60
C PHE A 112 18.18 -7.86 13.83
N GLY A 113 18.82 -7.19 12.87
CA GLY A 113 19.89 -7.79 12.06
C GLY A 113 19.66 -7.74 10.55
N GLY A 114 18.59 -7.14 10.09
CA GLY A 114 18.27 -6.99 8.67
C GLY A 114 17.40 -8.13 8.13
N THR A 115 17.44 -8.35 6.81
CA THR A 115 16.60 -9.33 6.13
C THR A 115 16.84 -10.75 6.65
N GLY A 116 15.76 -11.44 7.04
CA GLY A 116 15.78 -12.80 7.57
C GLY A 116 15.89 -12.88 9.09
N PHE A 117 16.27 -11.80 9.77
CA PHE A 117 16.34 -11.72 11.23
C PHE A 117 15.24 -10.85 11.84
N ASN A 118 14.48 -10.15 11.00
CA ASN A 118 13.39 -9.28 11.44
C ASN A 118 12.21 -10.10 12.00
N ILE A 119 11.76 -9.73 13.20
CA ILE A 119 10.59 -10.34 13.86
C ILE A 119 9.28 -9.82 13.26
N PHE A 120 9.26 -8.55 12.86
CA PHE A 120 8.09 -7.88 12.32
C PHE A 120 8.24 -7.65 10.82
N ASN A 121 7.09 -7.54 10.13
CA ASN A 121 7.08 -7.05 8.75
C ASN A 121 7.31 -5.53 8.76
N PRO A 122 8.38 -5.02 8.11
CA PRO A 122 8.73 -3.59 8.15
C PRO A 122 7.64 -2.67 7.57
N ALA A 123 6.89 -3.13 6.56
CA ALA A 123 5.81 -2.35 5.97
C ALA A 123 4.62 -2.21 6.93
N LEU A 124 4.30 -3.26 7.67
CA LEU A 124 3.25 -3.21 8.70
C LEU A 124 3.68 -2.35 9.89
N VAL A 125 4.97 -2.37 10.27
CA VAL A 125 5.52 -1.47 11.31
C VAL A 125 5.44 -0.03 10.86
N ALA A 126 5.78 0.28 9.60
CA ALA A 126 5.64 1.62 9.02
C ALA A 126 4.18 2.09 9.06
N ARG A 127 3.23 1.24 8.63
CA ARG A 127 1.78 1.55 8.68
C ARG A 127 1.30 1.75 10.11
N ALA A 128 1.66 0.88 11.03
CA ALA A 128 1.29 1.00 12.45
C ALA A 128 1.81 2.31 13.06
N PHE A 129 3.05 2.68 12.76
CA PHE A 129 3.63 3.94 13.21
C PHE A 129 2.79 5.14 12.75
N VAL A 130 2.44 5.23 11.46
CA VAL A 130 1.61 6.33 10.96
C VAL A 130 0.20 6.29 11.56
N PHE A 131 -0.37 5.09 11.73
CA PHE A 131 -1.70 4.93 12.31
C PHE A 131 -1.79 5.46 13.75
N PHE A 132 -0.76 5.24 14.55
CA PHE A 132 -0.75 5.73 15.94
C PHE A 132 -0.26 7.17 16.06
N ALA A 133 0.70 7.58 15.23
CA ALA A 133 1.27 8.93 15.31
C ALA A 133 0.41 9.99 14.59
N TYR A 134 -0.24 9.60 13.46
CA TYR A 134 -0.99 10.52 12.60
C TYR A 134 -2.32 9.90 12.12
N PRO A 135 -3.23 9.53 13.03
CA PRO A 135 -4.45 8.78 12.69
C PRO A 135 -5.33 9.51 11.66
N ALA A 136 -5.40 10.81 11.69
CA ALA A 136 -6.20 11.61 10.76
C ALA A 136 -5.73 11.53 9.29
N GLN A 137 -4.49 11.08 9.04
CA GLN A 137 -3.91 10.98 7.70
C GLN A 137 -3.94 9.56 7.12
N ILE A 138 -4.34 8.57 7.92
CA ILE A 138 -4.36 7.16 7.51
C ILE A 138 -5.70 6.47 7.78
N SER A 139 -6.58 7.12 8.52
CA SER A 139 -7.88 6.58 8.91
C SER A 139 -8.99 7.61 8.67
N GLY A 140 -10.21 7.14 8.49
CA GLY A 140 -11.38 7.96 8.21
C GLY A 140 -11.87 7.84 6.76
N ASP A 141 -12.77 8.70 6.37
CA ASP A 141 -13.43 8.70 5.06
C ASP A 141 -12.76 9.61 4.01
N LEU A 142 -11.88 10.54 4.43
CA LEU A 142 -11.30 11.54 3.55
C LEU A 142 -9.94 11.16 2.95
N VAL A 143 -9.32 10.08 3.43
CA VAL A 143 -7.92 9.73 3.09
C VAL A 143 -7.80 8.80 1.88
N TRP A 144 -8.90 8.20 1.42
CA TRP A 144 -8.87 7.15 0.40
C TRP A 144 -9.09 7.64 -1.02
N LYS A 145 -9.45 8.90 -1.21
CA LYS A 145 -9.74 9.49 -2.53
C LYS A 145 -8.99 10.80 -2.69
N VAL A 146 -8.36 10.96 -3.84
CA VAL A 146 -7.59 12.17 -4.20
C VAL A 146 -8.50 13.33 -4.59
N SER A 147 -9.73 13.04 -5.05
CA SER A 147 -10.72 14.06 -5.47
C SER A 147 -11.08 15.00 -4.31
N LYS A 148 -10.97 16.29 -4.56
CA LYS A 148 -11.31 17.38 -3.62
C LYS A 148 -12.75 17.89 -3.78
N ILE A 149 -13.66 17.07 -4.28
CA ILE A 149 -15.06 17.46 -4.41
C ILE A 149 -15.69 17.44 -3.02
N ASP A 150 -16.04 18.62 -2.51
CA ASP A 150 -16.70 18.77 -1.22
C ASP A 150 -18.05 18.03 -1.19
N GLY A 151 -18.31 17.30 -0.09
CA GLY A 151 -19.58 16.61 0.13
C GLY A 151 -19.65 15.16 -0.38
N LEU A 152 -18.58 14.59 -0.95
CA LEU A 152 -18.52 13.17 -1.27
C LEU A 152 -17.87 12.40 -0.12
N SER A 153 -18.64 11.52 0.53
CA SER A 153 -18.09 10.51 1.44
C SER A 153 -17.29 9.48 0.63
N THR A 154 -16.06 9.21 1.06
CA THR A 154 -15.18 8.19 0.48
C THR A 154 -14.94 7.05 1.47
N ALA A 155 -15.96 6.75 2.26
CA ALA A 155 -15.92 5.66 3.22
C ALA A 155 -15.60 4.34 2.52
N THR A 156 -14.63 3.60 3.05
CA THR A 156 -14.34 2.25 2.57
C THR A 156 -15.51 1.31 2.88
N PRO A 157 -15.64 0.15 2.20
CA PRO A 157 -16.66 -0.85 2.54
C PRO A 157 -16.66 -1.22 4.02
N LEU A 158 -15.48 -1.34 4.64
CA LEU A 158 -15.35 -1.64 6.06
C LEU A 158 -15.87 -0.50 6.94
N LEU A 159 -15.55 0.76 6.61
CA LEU A 159 -16.04 1.92 7.35
C LEU A 159 -17.55 2.06 7.20
N THR A 160 -18.09 1.84 6.00
CA THR A 160 -19.52 1.83 5.73
C THR A 160 -20.24 0.77 6.58
N ALA A 161 -19.72 -0.46 6.60
CA ALA A 161 -20.28 -1.54 7.41
C ALA A 161 -20.19 -1.25 8.92
N SER A 162 -19.09 -0.63 9.40
CA SER A 162 -18.91 -0.33 10.83
C SER A 162 -19.83 0.76 11.37
N SER A 163 -20.48 1.55 10.51
CA SER A 163 -21.41 2.61 10.91
C SER A 163 -22.74 2.07 11.45
N LYS A 164 -23.06 0.81 11.21
CA LYS A 164 -24.28 0.11 11.63
C LYS A 164 -23.94 -1.25 12.23
N GLN A 165 -24.93 -1.94 12.79
CA GLN A 165 -24.77 -3.27 13.40
C GLN A 165 -25.71 -4.30 12.76
N GLY A 166 -25.28 -5.55 12.76
CA GLY A 166 -26.09 -6.68 12.30
C GLY A 166 -26.47 -6.62 10.82
N THR A 167 -27.73 -6.92 10.53
CA THR A 167 -28.28 -6.94 9.15
C THR A 167 -28.31 -5.56 8.51
N GLU A 168 -28.52 -4.49 9.27
CA GLU A 168 -28.52 -3.11 8.77
C GLU A 168 -27.15 -2.72 8.17
N ALA A 169 -26.06 -3.25 8.70
CA ALA A 169 -24.71 -3.04 8.16
C ALA A 169 -24.54 -3.66 6.76
N LEU A 170 -25.11 -4.88 6.57
CA LEU A 170 -25.07 -5.56 5.27
C LEU A 170 -25.97 -4.87 4.24
N ASP A 171 -27.14 -4.43 4.65
CA ASP A 171 -28.08 -3.71 3.76
C ASP A 171 -27.46 -2.38 3.30
N LEU A 172 -26.83 -1.63 4.21
CA LEU A 172 -26.13 -0.40 3.91
C LEU A 172 -24.94 -0.65 2.97
N LEU A 173 -24.15 -1.69 3.25
CA LEU A 173 -23.00 -2.06 2.41
C LEU A 173 -23.45 -2.41 0.98
N ASN A 174 -24.47 -3.26 0.84
CA ASN A 174 -25.02 -3.68 -0.45
C ASN A 174 -25.70 -2.54 -1.20
N GLY A 175 -26.18 -1.50 -0.50
CA GLY A 175 -26.74 -0.30 -1.11
C GLY A 175 -25.68 0.63 -1.71
N VAL A 176 -24.43 0.55 -1.25
CA VAL A 176 -23.32 1.42 -1.69
C VAL A 176 -22.34 0.69 -2.61
N TYR A 177 -22.01 -0.56 -2.29
CA TYR A 177 -21.01 -1.36 -2.99
C TYR A 177 -21.58 -2.69 -3.46
N SER A 178 -21.34 -3.06 -4.73
CA SER A 178 -21.65 -4.41 -5.21
C SER A 178 -20.54 -5.38 -4.81
N TRP A 179 -20.87 -6.67 -4.68
CA TRP A 179 -19.89 -7.72 -4.45
C TRP A 179 -18.86 -7.83 -5.59
N SER A 180 -19.25 -7.53 -6.82
CA SER A 180 -18.34 -7.46 -7.96
C SER A 180 -17.35 -6.32 -7.81
N ASP A 181 -17.78 -5.12 -7.39
CA ASP A 181 -16.88 -3.98 -7.21
C ASP A 181 -15.85 -4.26 -6.11
N MET A 182 -16.26 -4.90 -5.01
CA MET A 182 -15.35 -5.31 -3.95
C MET A 182 -14.36 -6.39 -4.40
N PHE A 183 -14.79 -7.33 -5.25
CA PHE A 183 -13.91 -8.39 -5.75
C PHE A 183 -12.91 -7.88 -6.79
N PHE A 184 -13.37 -7.09 -7.75
CA PHE A 184 -12.49 -6.49 -8.76
C PHE A 184 -11.66 -5.33 -8.21
N GLY A 185 -12.15 -4.63 -7.18
CA GLY A 185 -11.43 -3.59 -6.49
C GLY A 185 -11.79 -2.16 -6.89
N PHE A 186 -12.95 -1.93 -7.53
CA PHE A 186 -13.45 -0.59 -7.86
C PHE A 186 -14.00 0.13 -6.63
N ILE A 187 -13.26 0.11 -5.56
CA ILE A 187 -13.60 0.66 -4.23
C ILE A 187 -12.49 1.58 -3.73
N PRO A 188 -12.79 2.56 -2.87
CA PRO A 188 -11.76 3.36 -2.20
C PRO A 188 -11.01 2.49 -1.17
N GLY A 189 -9.70 2.69 -1.07
CA GLY A 189 -8.85 1.94 -0.14
C GLY A 189 -7.37 2.26 -0.28
N SER A 190 -6.51 1.46 0.37
CA SER A 190 -5.05 1.56 0.24
C SER A 190 -4.60 1.27 -1.19
N ILE A 191 -3.44 1.78 -1.57
CA ILE A 191 -2.94 1.72 -2.96
C ILE A 191 -2.94 0.29 -3.53
N GLY A 192 -2.53 -0.72 -2.76
CA GLY A 192 -2.40 -2.10 -3.25
C GLY A 192 -3.40 -3.11 -2.70
N GLU A 193 -4.37 -2.69 -1.90
CA GLU A 193 -5.25 -3.61 -1.14
C GLU A 193 -6.70 -3.64 -1.66
N THR A 194 -7.04 -2.88 -2.71
CA THR A 194 -8.43 -2.76 -3.18
C THR A 194 -8.90 -3.96 -3.98
N SER A 195 -8.06 -4.56 -4.84
CA SER A 195 -8.45 -5.66 -5.72
C SER A 195 -8.12 -7.04 -5.16
N THR A 196 -9.15 -7.76 -4.73
CA THR A 196 -9.02 -9.18 -4.34
C THR A 196 -8.51 -10.03 -5.50
N LEU A 197 -9.01 -9.80 -6.72
CA LEU A 197 -8.55 -10.53 -7.91
C LEU A 197 -7.06 -10.33 -8.16
N ALA A 198 -6.55 -9.10 -8.10
CA ALA A 198 -5.14 -8.81 -8.33
C ALA A 198 -4.24 -9.50 -7.28
N CYS A 199 -4.68 -9.51 -6.01
CA CYS A 199 -3.99 -10.23 -4.94
C CYS A 199 -3.98 -11.76 -5.17
N ILE A 200 -5.09 -12.34 -5.63
CA ILE A 200 -5.17 -13.77 -5.97
C ILE A 200 -4.23 -14.11 -7.12
N ILE A 201 -4.18 -13.29 -8.19
CA ILE A 201 -3.26 -13.50 -9.32
C ILE A 201 -1.81 -13.52 -8.83
N GLY A 202 -1.41 -12.55 -7.99
CA GLY A 202 -0.09 -12.53 -7.38
C GLY A 202 0.19 -13.74 -6.49
N GLY A 203 -0.80 -14.16 -5.68
CA GLY A 203 -0.70 -15.34 -4.82
C GLY A 203 -0.54 -16.64 -5.61
N VAL A 204 -1.33 -16.83 -6.67
CA VAL A 204 -1.22 -18.00 -7.56
C VAL A 204 0.12 -18.06 -8.29
N PHE A 205 0.69 -16.90 -8.64
CA PHE A 205 2.02 -16.83 -9.25
C PHE A 205 3.12 -17.34 -8.32
N LEU A 206 2.95 -17.26 -6.99
CA LEU A 206 3.92 -17.72 -5.99
C LEU A 206 3.80 -19.22 -5.65
N LEU A 207 2.69 -19.88 -6.01
CA LEU A 207 2.44 -21.31 -5.81
C LEU A 207 3.09 -22.15 -6.89
#